data_253212b963610a25c6dad9097a0e6925
#
_entry.id   253212b963610a25c6dad9097a0e6925
#
_cell.length_a   1.000
_cell.length_b   1.000
_cell.length_c   1.000
_cell.angle_alpha   90.00
_cell.angle_beta   90.00
_cell.angle_gamma   90.00
#
_symmetry.space_group_name_H-M   'P 1'
#
loop_
_entity.id
_entity.type
_entity.pdbx_description
1 polymer ?
#
loop_
_entity_poly.entity_id
_entity_poly.type
_entity_poly.pdbx_seq_one_letter_code
_entity_poly.pdbx_strand_id
1 'polypeptide(L)'
;MEPTITLQIDHHTVEVARGTTILEAARGVGINIPSLCYMNLKDMCITNLPASCRICVVEVEGRRNLAPACATRCENGMQVHTSTLRVLNARKTVLELILSDHPNDCLICPKSGNCEFQNLAIKLKIREMPFAGEQCSYKVESSPSLIRDMNKCIYCRRCEMMCNEVQTVGALGAVNRGFASIISPAFEQPLSESECTFCGQCVAVCPVGALTEMDHTNRLINDLNNPKKTVIVQTAPAVRAALGEEFGLASGTSVTGKMVAALRQLGFSKVFDTDFAADLTIMEEGSELLGRLTKYLEGDKSVRLPILTSCCPAWVNFFEHQFPDMLDIPSTARSPQQMFGSIAKTFWAEKMNIPRENLIVVSIMPCLAKKYECNRDEFKVDGDPDVNYSISTRELASLIKRANIDFNSLPDEDFDHPLGESTGAGVIFGASGGVMEAALRTAYELYTQKKLDKVDFEAVRGLENIKKATIELNGVKLNVGIAHGLGNARRLLEEIREGKSEYHAIEIMACPGGCIGGGGQPLHHGNSELLKARTRALYEEDRNKPLRKSHENPDIIKLYEEFLGKPMSEKAHHLLHTHYFNKSN
;
A
#
# COMPACT_ATOMS: atom_id res chain seq x y z
N MET A 1 -5.89 -36.17 0.32
CA MET A 1 -4.81 -35.67 1.20
C MET A 1 -3.56 -35.51 0.32
N GLU A 2 -2.94 -34.35 0.29
CA GLU A 2 -1.65 -34.20 -0.39
C GLU A 2 -0.62 -35.13 0.29
N PRO A 3 0.27 -35.77 -0.47
CA PRO A 3 1.28 -36.65 0.10
C PRO A 3 2.20 -35.84 1.03
N THR A 4 2.27 -36.26 2.29
CA THR A 4 3.16 -35.68 3.30
C THR A 4 4.56 -36.24 3.17
N ILE A 5 5.55 -35.44 3.59
CA ILE A 5 6.97 -35.76 3.62
C ILE A 5 7.43 -35.60 5.06
N THR A 6 8.12 -36.63 5.58
CA THR A 6 8.73 -36.60 6.91
C THR A 6 10.22 -36.44 6.77
N LEU A 7 10.79 -35.45 7.46
CA LEU A 7 12.24 -35.17 7.49
C LEU A 7 12.68 -34.78 8.90
N GLN A 8 13.99 -34.68 9.10
CA GLN A 8 14.58 -34.22 10.36
C GLN A 8 15.30 -32.88 10.13
N ILE A 9 15.00 -31.89 10.96
CA ILE A 9 15.69 -30.59 10.96
C ILE A 9 16.28 -30.38 12.36
N ASP A 10 17.60 -30.39 12.46
CA ASP A 10 18.34 -30.47 13.73
C ASP A 10 17.80 -31.66 14.57
N HIS A 11 17.09 -31.37 15.67
CA HIS A 11 16.53 -32.40 16.56
C HIS A 11 15.02 -32.57 16.41
N HIS A 12 14.38 -31.93 15.41
CA HIS A 12 12.95 -31.95 15.23
C HIS A 12 12.56 -32.84 14.05
N THR A 13 11.68 -33.80 14.30
CA THR A 13 10.98 -34.52 13.23
C THR A 13 9.85 -33.63 12.71
N VAL A 14 9.86 -33.34 11.43
CA VAL A 14 8.94 -32.38 10.79
C VAL A 14 8.17 -33.09 9.68
N GLU A 15 6.86 -32.92 9.68
CA GLU A 15 5.98 -33.41 8.63
C GLU A 15 5.41 -32.24 7.84
N VAL A 16 5.59 -32.24 6.52
CA VAL A 16 5.19 -31.14 5.63
C VAL A 16 4.57 -31.66 4.34
N ALA A 17 3.78 -30.82 3.68
CA ALA A 17 3.25 -31.11 2.35
C ALA A 17 4.39 -31.22 1.31
N ARG A 18 4.20 -32.06 0.30
CA ARG A 18 5.14 -32.18 -0.82
C ARG A 18 5.34 -30.82 -1.51
N GLY A 19 6.60 -30.47 -1.79
CA GLY A 19 6.96 -29.19 -2.41
C GLY A 19 7.35 -28.09 -1.43
N THR A 20 7.15 -28.30 -0.12
CA THR A 20 7.62 -27.36 0.91
C THR A 20 9.14 -27.27 0.89
N THR A 21 9.69 -26.05 1.04
CA THR A 21 11.15 -25.82 1.12
C THR A 21 11.66 -26.09 2.54
N ILE A 22 12.97 -26.37 2.66
CA ILE A 22 13.62 -26.53 3.97
C ILE A 22 13.44 -25.28 4.84
N LEU A 23 13.50 -24.08 4.25
CA LEU A 23 13.31 -22.82 4.96
C LEU A 23 11.91 -22.71 5.58
N GLU A 24 10.90 -23.08 4.83
CA GLU A 24 9.50 -23.06 5.28
C GLU A 24 9.24 -24.12 6.34
N ALA A 25 9.73 -25.33 6.13
CA ALA A 25 9.63 -26.42 7.08
C ALA A 25 10.28 -26.06 8.44
N ALA A 26 11.48 -25.46 8.40
CA ALA A 26 12.20 -24.99 9.59
C ALA A 26 11.40 -23.89 10.34
N ARG A 27 10.82 -22.93 9.63
CA ARG A 27 9.98 -21.88 10.22
C ARG A 27 8.73 -22.45 10.89
N GLY A 28 8.12 -23.47 10.30
CA GLY A 28 6.95 -24.14 10.85
C GLY A 28 7.18 -24.77 12.23
N VAL A 29 8.43 -25.09 12.57
CA VAL A 29 8.82 -25.63 13.90
C VAL A 29 9.64 -24.62 14.72
N GLY A 30 9.59 -23.34 14.39
CA GLY A 30 10.22 -22.27 15.16
C GLY A 30 11.73 -22.10 14.92
N ILE A 31 12.34 -22.83 13.95
CA ILE A 31 13.76 -22.71 13.61
C ILE A 31 13.93 -21.57 12.62
N ASN A 32 14.65 -20.52 13.04
CA ASN A 32 14.87 -19.33 12.22
C ASN A 32 16.16 -19.43 11.40
N ILE A 33 16.08 -19.84 10.14
CA ILE A 33 17.16 -19.79 9.17
C ILE A 33 17.18 -18.38 8.54
N PRO A 34 18.30 -17.61 8.63
CA PRO A 34 18.36 -16.25 8.09
C PRO A 34 18.27 -16.24 6.55
N SER A 35 17.65 -15.21 6.00
CA SER A 35 17.53 -15.04 4.55
C SER A 35 17.35 -13.56 4.20
N LEU A 36 18.01 -13.08 3.14
CA LEU A 36 17.91 -11.70 2.63
C LEU A 36 17.14 -11.60 1.31
N CYS A 37 17.00 -12.69 0.55
CA CYS A 37 16.33 -12.67 -0.76
C CYS A 37 14.94 -13.33 -0.76
N TYR A 38 14.64 -14.17 0.22
CA TYR A 38 13.36 -14.87 0.28
C TYR A 38 12.22 -13.98 0.80
N MET A 39 11.08 -14.08 0.14
CA MET A 39 9.78 -13.53 0.58
C MET A 39 8.75 -14.65 0.60
N ASN A 40 7.83 -14.64 1.58
CA ASN A 40 6.68 -15.53 1.55
C ASN A 40 5.59 -14.90 0.67
N LEU A 41 5.35 -15.49 -0.50
CA LEU A 41 4.33 -15.05 -1.46
C LEU A 41 3.24 -16.11 -1.69
N LYS A 42 3.13 -17.11 -0.81
CA LYS A 42 2.15 -18.21 -0.94
C LYS A 42 0.71 -17.70 -0.93
N ASP A 43 0.40 -16.75 -0.07
CA ASP A 43 -0.94 -16.17 0.01
C ASP A 43 -1.34 -15.40 -1.26
N MET A 44 -0.34 -15.09 -2.11
CA MET A 44 -0.53 -14.51 -3.45
C MET A 44 -0.48 -15.57 -4.57
N CYS A 45 -0.46 -16.86 -4.22
CA CYS A 45 -0.31 -17.98 -5.16
C CYS A 45 0.96 -17.93 -6.01
N ILE A 46 2.03 -17.29 -5.53
CA ILE A 46 3.31 -17.15 -6.23
C ILE A 46 4.39 -18.01 -5.57
N THR A 47 5.05 -18.85 -6.37
CA THR A 47 6.20 -19.63 -5.94
C THR A 47 7.46 -18.76 -5.95
N ASN A 48 8.10 -18.62 -4.79
CA ASN A 48 9.32 -17.85 -4.64
C ASN A 48 10.50 -18.74 -4.19
N LEU A 49 11.41 -19.06 -5.10
CA LEU A 49 12.60 -19.90 -4.89
C LEU A 49 13.87 -19.12 -5.28
N PRO A 50 14.22 -18.01 -4.62
CA PRO A 50 15.19 -17.04 -5.15
C PRO A 50 16.64 -17.56 -5.16
N ALA A 51 17.13 -18.22 -4.10
CA ALA A 51 18.49 -18.71 -3.91
C ALA A 51 19.64 -17.71 -4.25
N SER A 52 19.35 -16.40 -4.29
CA SER A 52 20.30 -15.37 -4.74
C SER A 52 21.35 -15.03 -3.68
N CYS A 53 20.94 -14.73 -2.44
CA CYS A 53 21.85 -14.22 -1.39
C CYS A 53 22.73 -15.29 -0.72
N ARG A 54 22.39 -16.56 -0.80
CA ARG A 54 23.09 -17.71 -0.18
C ARG A 54 23.24 -17.66 1.35
N ILE A 55 22.59 -16.76 2.03
CA ILE A 55 22.63 -16.66 3.51
C ILE A 55 21.89 -17.82 4.18
N CYS A 56 20.87 -18.38 3.54
CA CYS A 56 20.06 -19.46 4.09
C CYS A 56 20.66 -20.87 3.93
N VAL A 57 21.96 -20.98 3.67
CA VAL A 57 22.58 -22.29 3.47
C VAL A 57 22.48 -23.17 4.71
N VAL A 58 22.24 -24.47 4.48
CA VAL A 58 22.18 -25.53 5.49
C VAL A 58 22.96 -26.74 5.04
N GLU A 59 23.35 -27.58 5.97
CA GLU A 59 23.96 -28.87 5.70
C GLU A 59 22.91 -29.94 5.59
N VAL A 60 22.95 -30.74 4.52
CA VAL A 60 22.06 -31.88 4.30
C VAL A 60 22.94 -33.13 4.25
N GLU A 61 22.65 -34.13 5.08
CA GLU A 61 23.43 -35.35 5.12
C GLU A 61 23.46 -36.02 3.74
N GLY A 62 24.63 -36.57 3.40
CA GLY A 62 24.87 -37.16 2.07
C GLY A 62 25.13 -36.16 0.93
N ARG A 63 24.97 -34.87 1.14
CA ARG A 63 25.30 -33.84 0.13
C ARG A 63 26.67 -33.21 0.39
N ARG A 64 27.52 -33.17 -0.64
CA ARG A 64 28.84 -32.53 -0.56
C ARG A 64 28.78 -31.04 -0.31
N ASN A 65 27.83 -30.35 -0.94
CA ASN A 65 27.70 -28.91 -0.90
C ASN A 65 26.57 -28.49 0.05
N LEU A 66 26.72 -27.34 0.70
CA LEU A 66 25.63 -26.71 1.46
C LEU A 66 24.46 -26.34 0.53
N ALA A 67 23.23 -26.61 0.98
CA ALA A 67 22.02 -26.39 0.23
C ALA A 67 21.37 -25.05 0.59
N PRO A 68 20.86 -24.25 -0.36
CA PRO A 68 20.09 -23.04 -0.07
C PRO A 68 18.68 -23.44 0.40
N ALA A 69 18.41 -23.28 1.69
CA ALA A 69 17.15 -23.72 2.29
C ALA A 69 15.90 -23.11 1.65
N CYS A 70 15.99 -21.87 1.13
CA CYS A 70 14.86 -21.18 0.49
C CYS A 70 14.44 -21.77 -0.87
N ALA A 71 15.29 -22.57 -1.52
CA ALA A 71 15.03 -23.15 -2.85
C ALA A 71 15.13 -24.69 -2.85
N THR A 72 15.63 -25.30 -1.79
CA THR A 72 15.72 -26.75 -1.68
C THR A 72 14.42 -27.30 -1.11
N ARG A 73 13.76 -28.15 -1.89
CA ARG A 73 12.53 -28.84 -1.45
C ARG A 73 12.84 -29.96 -0.49
N CYS A 74 11.96 -30.18 0.48
CA CYS A 74 12.04 -31.30 1.41
C CYS A 74 11.88 -32.64 0.69
N GLU A 75 12.65 -33.63 1.11
CA GLU A 75 12.58 -35.01 0.64
C GLU A 75 12.38 -35.95 1.85
N ASN A 76 11.71 -37.09 1.64
CA ASN A 76 11.44 -38.02 2.72
C ASN A 76 12.72 -38.61 3.31
N GLY A 77 12.85 -38.63 4.63
CA GLY A 77 14.05 -39.11 5.34
C GLY A 77 15.24 -38.15 5.31
N MET A 78 15.10 -36.95 4.74
CA MET A 78 16.17 -35.95 4.71
C MET A 78 16.61 -35.55 6.13
N GLN A 79 17.91 -35.47 6.35
CA GLN A 79 18.54 -34.99 7.60
C GLN A 79 19.18 -33.63 7.34
N VAL A 80 18.71 -32.58 8.03
CA VAL A 80 19.11 -31.19 7.83
C VAL A 80 19.71 -30.62 9.10
N HIS A 81 20.90 -30.02 9.00
CA HIS A 81 21.54 -29.32 10.10
C HIS A 81 21.65 -27.84 9.79
N THR A 82 21.10 -27.00 10.67
CA THR A 82 20.96 -25.57 10.40
C THR A 82 22.06 -24.72 11.02
N SER A 83 22.85 -25.24 11.95
CA SER A 83 23.80 -24.47 12.78
C SER A 83 25.16 -25.13 13.02
N THR A 84 25.61 -26.03 12.12
CA THR A 84 26.97 -26.58 12.21
C THR A 84 28.03 -25.49 12.03
N LEU A 85 29.25 -25.70 12.52
CA LEU A 85 30.35 -24.75 12.32
C LEU A 85 30.60 -24.45 10.84
N ARG A 86 30.42 -25.45 9.97
CA ARG A 86 30.53 -25.29 8.51
C ARG A 86 29.48 -24.34 7.98
N VAL A 87 28.22 -24.47 8.42
CA VAL A 87 27.11 -23.59 8.05
C VAL A 87 27.33 -22.17 8.55
N LEU A 88 27.71 -22.00 9.82
CA LEU A 88 27.94 -20.68 10.42
C LEU A 88 29.10 -19.94 9.73
N ASN A 89 30.24 -20.63 9.45
CA ASN A 89 31.36 -20.05 8.73
C ASN A 89 30.96 -19.65 7.30
N ALA A 90 30.23 -20.50 6.58
CA ALA A 90 29.77 -20.19 5.22
C ALA A 90 28.86 -18.95 5.20
N ARG A 91 27.90 -18.85 6.13
CA ARG A 91 27.02 -17.65 6.25
C ARG A 91 27.82 -16.39 6.55
N LYS A 92 28.81 -16.49 7.46
CA LYS A 92 29.67 -15.36 7.80
C LYS A 92 30.46 -14.90 6.57
N THR A 93 31.13 -15.79 5.86
CA THR A 93 31.88 -15.47 4.64
C THR A 93 31.01 -14.87 3.54
N VAL A 94 29.83 -15.45 3.31
CA VAL A 94 28.87 -14.88 2.31
C VAL A 94 28.44 -13.46 2.69
N LEU A 95 28.18 -13.22 3.98
CA LEU A 95 27.77 -11.88 4.41
C LEU A 95 28.93 -10.87 4.31
N GLU A 96 30.16 -11.28 4.65
CA GLU A 96 31.39 -10.48 4.49
C GLU A 96 31.63 -10.11 3.01
N LEU A 97 31.41 -11.06 2.09
CA LEU A 97 31.48 -10.77 0.64
C LEU A 97 30.45 -9.75 0.18
N ILE A 98 29.20 -9.84 0.66
CA ILE A 98 28.17 -8.83 0.32
C ILE A 98 28.52 -7.47 0.96
N LEU A 99 29.05 -7.46 2.19
CA LEU A 99 29.48 -6.24 2.88
C LEU A 99 30.67 -5.57 2.18
N SER A 100 31.55 -6.31 1.52
CA SER A 100 32.73 -5.74 0.85
C SER A 100 32.36 -4.78 -0.29
N ASP A 101 31.16 -4.94 -0.87
CA ASP A 101 30.64 -4.10 -1.95
C ASP A 101 29.55 -3.11 -1.45
N HIS A 102 29.26 -3.12 -0.16
CA HIS A 102 28.24 -2.25 0.43
C HIS A 102 28.89 -1.07 1.16
N PRO A 103 28.36 0.19 1.00
CA PRO A 103 28.89 1.32 1.74
C PRO A 103 28.66 1.15 3.24
N ASN A 104 29.67 1.50 4.05
CA ASN A 104 29.62 1.38 5.51
C ASN A 104 29.15 2.66 6.20
N ASP A 105 28.21 3.38 5.58
CA ASP A 105 27.66 4.67 6.00
C ASP A 105 26.40 4.53 6.88
N CYS A 106 26.28 3.48 7.66
CA CYS A 106 25.07 3.14 8.42
C CYS A 106 24.54 4.29 9.29
N LEU A 107 25.41 5.15 9.84
CA LEU A 107 24.98 6.26 10.72
C LEU A 107 24.16 7.32 10.01
N ILE A 108 24.37 7.51 8.70
CA ILE A 108 23.64 8.46 7.87
C ILE A 108 22.64 7.79 6.92
N CYS A 109 22.55 6.46 6.96
CA CYS A 109 21.66 5.69 6.11
C CYS A 109 20.20 5.83 6.60
N PRO A 110 19.22 6.14 5.71
CA PRO A 110 17.80 6.23 6.08
C PRO A 110 17.24 4.93 6.69
N LYS A 111 17.90 3.78 6.46
CA LYS A 111 17.49 2.47 6.96
C LYS A 111 18.20 2.08 8.28
N SER A 112 19.04 2.96 8.86
CA SER A 112 19.77 2.69 10.10
C SER A 112 18.81 2.29 11.24
N GLY A 113 19.18 1.24 11.98
CA GLY A 113 18.36 0.68 13.05
C GLY A 113 17.17 -0.20 12.59
N ASN A 114 16.79 -0.14 11.30
CA ASN A 114 15.72 -0.96 10.72
C ASN A 114 16.17 -1.62 9.40
N CYS A 115 17.41 -2.10 9.35
CA CYS A 115 18.02 -2.73 8.19
C CYS A 115 18.24 -4.22 8.48
N GLU A 116 17.63 -5.12 7.67
CA GLU A 116 17.78 -6.58 7.83
C GLU A 116 19.25 -7.00 7.68
N PHE A 117 20.00 -6.34 6.79
CA PHE A 117 21.39 -6.61 6.53
C PHE A 117 22.30 -6.21 7.70
N GLN A 118 22.10 -5.01 8.27
CA GLN A 118 22.78 -4.53 9.46
C GLN A 118 22.51 -5.46 10.67
N ASN A 119 21.26 -5.82 10.90
CA ASN A 119 20.86 -6.71 11.98
C ASN A 119 21.52 -8.10 11.84
N LEU A 120 21.65 -8.60 10.62
CA LEU A 120 22.30 -9.86 10.36
C LEU A 120 23.82 -9.78 10.58
N ALA A 121 24.48 -8.69 10.19
CA ALA A 121 25.90 -8.46 10.46
C ALA A 121 26.20 -8.42 11.97
N ILE A 122 25.33 -7.76 12.74
CA ILE A 122 25.41 -7.74 14.21
C ILE A 122 25.24 -9.16 14.77
N LYS A 123 24.24 -9.91 14.31
CA LYS A 123 23.96 -11.30 14.76
C LYS A 123 25.09 -12.26 14.47
N LEU A 124 25.74 -12.15 13.31
CA LEU A 124 26.89 -12.98 12.93
C LEU A 124 28.23 -12.44 13.48
N LYS A 125 28.20 -11.40 14.31
CA LYS A 125 29.34 -10.77 14.96
C LYS A 125 30.45 -10.37 13.97
N ILE A 126 30.08 -9.85 12.79
CA ILE A 126 31.07 -9.31 11.85
C ILE A 126 31.64 -8.02 12.43
N ARG A 127 32.95 -7.92 12.50
CA ARG A 127 33.70 -6.78 13.05
C ARG A 127 34.80 -6.29 12.12
N GLU A 128 35.20 -7.12 11.17
CA GLU A 128 36.27 -6.87 10.21
C GLU A 128 35.79 -7.15 8.81
N MET A 129 36.35 -6.48 7.83
CA MET A 129 36.10 -6.66 6.41
C MET A 129 37.29 -7.32 5.74
N PRO A 130 37.37 -8.66 5.70
CA PRO A 130 38.53 -9.35 5.16
C PRO A 130 38.63 -9.30 3.64
N PHE A 131 37.55 -8.90 2.96
CA PHE A 131 37.50 -8.82 1.51
C PHE A 131 37.36 -7.35 1.06
N ALA A 132 38.04 -7.02 -0.04
CA ALA A 132 37.89 -5.74 -0.73
C ALA A 132 36.93 -5.93 -1.92
N GLY A 133 35.82 -5.20 -1.95
CA GLY A 133 34.90 -5.10 -3.09
C GLY A 133 35.32 -3.99 -4.05
N GLU A 134 34.65 -3.88 -5.19
CA GLU A 134 34.94 -2.86 -6.19
C GLU A 134 34.24 -1.52 -5.89
N GLN A 135 33.14 -1.54 -5.12
CA GLN A 135 32.36 -0.38 -4.70
C GLN A 135 32.00 0.56 -5.87
N CYS A 136 31.21 0.07 -6.82
CA CYS A 136 30.68 0.89 -7.90
C CYS A 136 29.90 2.10 -7.35
N SER A 137 29.97 3.23 -8.05
CA SER A 137 29.27 4.45 -7.67
C SER A 137 28.13 4.74 -8.64
N TYR A 138 26.93 4.91 -8.09
CA TYR A 138 25.71 5.23 -8.83
C TYR A 138 25.13 6.55 -8.36
N LYS A 139 24.55 7.29 -9.29
CA LYS A 139 23.80 8.51 -8.94
C LYS A 139 22.55 8.14 -8.17
N VAL A 140 22.34 8.79 -7.03
CA VAL A 140 21.08 8.68 -6.29
C VAL A 140 19.96 9.34 -7.09
N GLU A 141 18.89 8.59 -7.33
CA GLU A 141 17.72 9.05 -8.06
C GLU A 141 16.58 9.36 -7.10
N SER A 142 15.93 10.50 -7.33
CA SER A 142 14.72 10.91 -6.64
C SER A 142 13.54 10.97 -7.61
N SER A 143 12.46 10.32 -7.26
CA SER A 143 11.17 10.40 -7.95
C SER A 143 10.14 11.09 -7.03
N PRO A 144 8.93 11.42 -7.52
CA PRO A 144 7.92 12.02 -6.66
C PRO A 144 7.59 11.21 -5.39
N SER A 145 7.77 9.89 -5.41
CA SER A 145 7.32 8.99 -4.35
C SER A 145 8.43 8.25 -3.61
N LEU A 146 9.56 7.99 -4.26
CA LEU A 146 10.63 7.16 -3.70
C LEU A 146 12.02 7.61 -4.14
N ILE A 147 13.02 7.23 -3.34
CA ILE A 147 14.44 7.44 -3.60
C ILE A 147 15.06 6.08 -3.93
N ARG A 148 15.91 6.05 -4.96
CA ARG A 148 16.68 4.90 -5.39
C ARG A 148 18.17 5.18 -5.26
N ASP A 149 18.82 4.51 -4.31
CA ASP A 149 20.26 4.59 -4.04
C ASP A 149 20.89 3.21 -4.28
N MET A 150 21.32 2.96 -5.51
CA MET A 150 21.84 1.66 -5.91
C MET A 150 23.25 1.35 -5.32
N ASN A 151 23.93 2.33 -4.75
CA ASN A 151 25.14 2.09 -3.99
C ASN A 151 24.91 1.14 -2.79
N LYS A 152 23.67 1.11 -2.28
CA LYS A 152 23.23 0.27 -1.15
C LYS A 152 22.57 -1.05 -1.58
N CYS A 153 22.53 -1.34 -2.89
CA CYS A 153 21.86 -2.54 -3.39
C CYS A 153 22.71 -3.79 -3.10
N ILE A 154 22.10 -4.79 -2.46
CA ILE A 154 22.72 -6.11 -2.20
C ILE A 154 22.30 -7.17 -3.21
N TYR A 155 21.69 -6.76 -4.31
CA TYR A 155 21.24 -7.62 -5.40
C TYR A 155 20.39 -8.83 -4.97
N CYS A 156 19.53 -8.62 -3.96
CA CYS A 156 18.63 -9.66 -3.45
C CYS A 156 17.41 -9.94 -4.34
N ARG A 157 17.09 -9.05 -5.28
CA ARG A 157 16.01 -9.14 -6.28
C ARG A 157 14.58 -9.18 -5.70
N ARG A 158 14.36 -8.87 -4.43
CA ARG A 158 13.01 -8.81 -3.85
C ARG A 158 12.13 -7.76 -4.55
N CYS A 159 12.68 -6.59 -4.84
CA CYS A 159 11.96 -5.50 -5.51
C CYS A 159 11.58 -5.86 -6.95
N GLU A 160 12.45 -6.55 -7.68
CA GLU A 160 12.19 -7.07 -9.02
C GLU A 160 11.06 -8.11 -9.00
N MET A 161 11.13 -9.10 -8.08
CA MET A 161 10.08 -10.10 -7.90
C MET A 161 8.72 -9.45 -7.58
N MET A 162 8.72 -8.47 -6.68
CA MET A 162 7.49 -7.76 -6.34
C MET A 162 6.94 -6.97 -7.53
N CYS A 163 7.79 -6.29 -8.30
CA CYS A 163 7.39 -5.47 -9.44
C CYS A 163 6.87 -6.32 -10.60
N ASN A 164 7.52 -7.46 -10.88
CA ASN A 164 7.26 -8.25 -12.08
C ASN A 164 6.22 -9.35 -11.86
N GLU A 165 6.28 -10.06 -10.73
CA GLU A 165 5.40 -11.22 -10.49
C GLU A 165 4.12 -10.84 -9.73
N VAL A 166 4.21 -9.93 -8.74
CA VAL A 166 3.04 -9.53 -7.94
C VAL A 166 2.30 -8.38 -8.59
N GLN A 167 3.03 -7.33 -8.97
CA GLN A 167 2.44 -6.11 -9.54
C GLN A 167 2.35 -6.16 -11.08
N THR A 168 3.09 -7.02 -11.74
CA THR A 168 3.12 -7.15 -13.22
C THR A 168 3.38 -5.84 -13.97
N VAL A 169 4.05 -4.89 -13.31
CA VAL A 169 4.40 -3.58 -13.90
C VAL A 169 5.60 -3.69 -14.84
N GLY A 170 6.58 -4.50 -14.47
CA GLY A 170 7.77 -4.71 -15.30
C GLY A 170 8.80 -3.58 -15.28
N ALA A 171 8.66 -2.60 -14.36
CA ALA A 171 9.55 -1.44 -14.32
C ALA A 171 10.97 -1.73 -13.79
N LEU A 172 11.19 -2.83 -13.08
CA LEU A 172 12.47 -3.16 -12.46
C LEU A 172 12.99 -4.50 -12.96
N GLY A 173 14.26 -4.52 -13.38
CA GLY A 173 14.97 -5.73 -13.80
C GLY A 173 16.44 -5.70 -13.39
N ALA A 174 17.08 -6.87 -13.46
CA ALA A 174 18.52 -6.98 -13.28
C ALA A 174 19.25 -6.40 -14.49
N VAL A 175 20.13 -5.44 -14.26
CA VAL A 175 20.99 -4.85 -15.29
C VAL A 175 22.45 -5.00 -14.91
N ASN A 176 23.34 -4.93 -15.91
CA ASN A 176 24.78 -5.12 -15.80
C ASN A 176 25.19 -6.52 -15.29
N ARG A 177 26.45 -6.70 -14.93
CA ARG A 177 27.02 -7.96 -14.43
C ARG A 177 28.22 -7.72 -13.50
N GLY A 178 28.60 -8.75 -12.73
CA GLY A 178 29.68 -8.65 -11.75
C GLY A 178 29.33 -7.64 -10.65
N PHE A 179 30.30 -6.90 -10.18
CA PHE A 179 30.13 -5.87 -9.14
C PHE A 179 29.19 -4.72 -9.60
N ALA A 180 29.10 -4.45 -10.90
CA ALA A 180 28.21 -3.45 -11.45
C ALA A 180 26.73 -3.88 -11.52
N SER A 181 26.38 -5.10 -11.06
CA SER A 181 25.00 -5.59 -11.09
C SER A 181 24.08 -4.81 -10.16
N ILE A 182 23.01 -4.22 -10.69
CA ILE A 182 21.98 -3.51 -9.92
C ILE A 182 20.58 -3.90 -10.41
N ILE A 183 19.57 -3.49 -9.64
CA ILE A 183 18.16 -3.56 -10.08
C ILE A 183 17.72 -2.17 -10.54
N SER A 184 17.34 -2.05 -11.80
CA SER A 184 17.05 -0.78 -12.46
C SER A 184 15.93 -0.92 -13.48
N PRO A 185 15.29 0.17 -13.90
CA PRO A 185 14.55 0.19 -15.16
C PRO A 185 15.47 -0.12 -16.35
N ALA A 186 14.86 -0.46 -17.49
CA ALA A 186 15.59 -0.70 -18.72
C ALA A 186 16.47 0.51 -19.08
N PHE A 187 17.67 0.23 -19.59
CA PHE A 187 18.67 1.27 -19.96
C PHE A 187 19.06 2.23 -18.82
N GLU A 188 18.82 1.83 -17.56
CA GLU A 188 19.05 2.65 -16.36
C GLU A 188 18.33 4.02 -16.38
N GLN A 189 17.22 4.11 -17.12
CA GLN A 189 16.40 5.32 -17.17
C GLN A 189 15.79 5.66 -15.80
N PRO A 190 15.44 6.93 -15.54
CA PRO A 190 14.72 7.32 -14.33
C PRO A 190 13.40 6.57 -14.14
N LEU A 191 13.02 6.29 -12.90
CA LEU A 191 11.71 5.67 -12.60
C LEU A 191 10.53 6.51 -13.11
N SER A 192 10.68 7.84 -13.15
CA SER A 192 9.67 8.77 -13.69
C SER A 192 9.46 8.66 -15.20
N GLU A 193 10.43 8.10 -15.91
CA GLU A 193 10.39 7.88 -17.37
C GLU A 193 10.11 6.42 -17.74
N SER A 194 9.85 5.57 -16.75
CA SER A 194 9.55 4.16 -16.91
C SER A 194 8.08 3.87 -16.64
N GLU A 195 7.65 2.64 -16.85
CA GLU A 195 6.29 2.13 -16.54
C GLU A 195 5.97 2.13 -15.02
N CYS A 196 6.82 2.76 -14.18
CA CYS A 196 6.68 2.73 -12.74
C CYS A 196 5.38 3.38 -12.27
N THR A 197 4.58 2.64 -11.50
CA THR A 197 3.30 3.11 -10.95
C THR A 197 3.44 3.83 -9.61
N PHE A 198 4.66 3.97 -9.10
CA PHE A 198 4.97 4.56 -7.78
C PHE A 198 4.27 3.87 -6.60
N CYS A 199 3.80 2.63 -6.75
CA CYS A 199 3.06 1.91 -5.72
C CYS A 199 3.83 1.70 -4.39
N GLY A 200 5.17 1.78 -4.42
CA GLY A 200 6.03 1.64 -3.24
C GLY A 200 6.20 0.23 -2.72
N GLN A 201 5.67 -0.80 -3.41
CA GLN A 201 5.81 -2.19 -2.96
C GLN A 201 7.27 -2.66 -3.01
N CYS A 202 8.08 -2.13 -3.91
CA CYS A 202 9.53 -2.35 -3.95
C CYS A 202 10.25 -1.79 -2.70
N VAL A 203 9.80 -0.65 -2.18
CA VAL A 203 10.30 -0.07 -0.91
C VAL A 203 9.90 -0.96 0.28
N ALA A 204 8.65 -1.44 0.31
CA ALA A 204 8.15 -2.29 1.38
C ALA A 204 8.92 -3.61 1.56
N VAL A 205 9.56 -4.10 0.50
CA VAL A 205 10.30 -5.38 0.53
C VAL A 205 11.82 -5.23 0.50
N CYS A 206 12.35 -4.01 0.33
CA CYS A 206 13.79 -3.78 0.29
C CYS A 206 14.42 -4.00 1.68
N PRO A 207 15.36 -4.96 1.83
CA PRO A 207 15.96 -5.27 3.13
C PRO A 207 17.04 -4.27 3.58
N VAL A 208 17.40 -3.34 2.68
CA VAL A 208 18.47 -2.33 2.88
C VAL A 208 17.99 -0.95 2.49
N GLY A 209 18.86 0.07 2.54
CA GLY A 209 18.54 1.45 2.19
C GLY A 209 18.59 1.77 0.68
N ALA A 210 18.56 0.77 -0.21
CA ALA A 210 18.63 0.99 -1.65
C ALA A 210 17.35 1.59 -2.24
N LEU A 211 16.20 1.27 -1.65
CA LEU A 211 14.90 1.84 -2.00
C LEU A 211 14.23 2.34 -0.72
N THR A 212 13.95 3.62 -0.68
CA THR A 212 13.29 4.29 0.45
C THR A 212 12.20 5.22 -0.08
N GLU A 213 11.28 5.62 0.80
CA GLU A 213 10.31 6.66 0.45
C GLU A 213 10.96 8.03 0.26
N MET A 214 10.38 8.87 -0.59
CA MET A 214 10.69 10.29 -0.65
C MET A 214 10.30 10.94 0.67
N ASP A 215 11.25 11.50 1.39
CA ASP A 215 11.02 12.10 2.70
C ASP A 215 10.56 13.57 2.58
N HIS A 216 9.33 13.83 3.02
CA HIS A 216 8.77 15.19 3.09
C HIS A 216 8.75 15.79 4.51
N THR A 217 9.32 15.12 5.50
CA THR A 217 9.25 15.55 6.91
C THR A 217 9.91 16.90 7.16
N ASN A 218 11.04 17.19 6.50
CA ASN A 218 11.71 18.48 6.65
C ASN A 218 10.90 19.63 6.01
N ARG A 219 10.23 19.36 4.87
CA ARG A 219 9.32 20.33 4.25
C ARG A 219 8.17 20.64 5.21
N LEU A 220 7.57 19.61 5.80
CA LEU A 220 6.50 19.76 6.78
C LEU A 220 6.92 20.58 8.00
N ILE A 221 8.09 20.29 8.58
CA ILE A 221 8.62 21.06 9.71
C ILE A 221 8.78 22.55 9.35
N ASN A 222 9.26 22.84 8.14
CA ASN A 222 9.40 24.23 7.69
C ASN A 222 8.04 24.92 7.52
N ASP A 223 7.03 24.24 6.98
CA ASP A 223 5.69 24.80 6.82
C ASP A 223 5.00 25.00 8.18
N LEU A 224 5.12 24.06 9.13
CA LEU A 224 4.58 24.18 10.50
C LEU A 224 5.20 25.35 11.28
N ASN A 225 6.47 25.67 11.03
CA ASN A 225 7.16 26.79 11.66
C ASN A 225 6.95 28.13 10.96
N ASN A 226 6.23 28.17 9.83
CA ASN A 226 5.99 29.40 9.10
C ASN A 226 4.70 30.09 9.58
N PRO A 227 4.79 31.25 10.29
CA PRO A 227 3.60 31.90 10.84
C PRO A 227 2.62 32.46 9.80
N LYS A 228 3.03 32.52 8.51
CA LYS A 228 2.17 32.98 7.42
C LYS A 228 1.34 31.83 6.82
N LYS A 229 1.60 30.58 7.22
CA LYS A 229 0.92 29.40 6.70
C LYS A 229 -0.03 28.82 7.73
N THR A 230 -1.20 28.43 7.27
CA THR A 230 -2.12 27.58 8.04
C THR A 230 -1.94 26.15 7.54
N VAL A 231 -1.39 25.29 8.38
CA VAL A 231 -1.13 23.89 8.00
C VAL A 231 -2.21 23.00 8.60
N ILE A 232 -2.97 22.33 7.74
CA ILE A 232 -3.99 21.37 8.12
C ILE A 232 -3.59 19.98 7.63
N VAL A 233 -4.15 18.94 8.27
CA VAL A 233 -3.84 17.56 7.92
C VAL A 233 -5.11 16.71 7.81
N GLN A 234 -5.08 15.77 6.86
CA GLN A 234 -6.05 14.69 6.74
C GLN A 234 -5.37 13.33 6.92
N THR A 235 -6.01 12.37 7.54
CA THR A 235 -5.45 11.04 7.81
C THR A 235 -6.27 9.94 7.15
N ALA A 236 -5.62 9.07 6.38
CA ALA A 236 -6.29 7.93 5.73
C ALA A 236 -6.70 6.84 6.74
N PRO A 237 -7.79 6.09 6.46
CA PRO A 237 -8.33 5.10 7.40
C PRO A 237 -7.32 4.01 7.81
N ALA A 238 -6.48 3.53 6.90
CA ALA A 238 -5.53 2.47 7.19
C ALA A 238 -4.35 2.90 8.09
N VAL A 239 -4.12 4.19 8.28
CA VAL A 239 -3.02 4.71 9.14
C VAL A 239 -3.28 4.34 10.60
N ARG A 240 -4.50 4.54 11.09
CA ARG A 240 -4.90 4.27 12.49
C ARG A 240 -4.74 2.82 12.92
N ALA A 241 -4.84 1.88 11.96
CA ALA A 241 -4.72 0.44 12.22
C ALA A 241 -3.28 -0.08 12.24
N ALA A 242 -2.29 0.77 11.87
CA ALA A 242 -0.90 0.34 11.72
C ALA A 242 0.12 1.23 12.44
N LEU A 243 -0.18 2.52 12.66
CA LEU A 243 0.75 3.48 13.28
C LEU A 243 1.26 3.01 14.65
N GLY A 244 0.40 2.36 15.44
CA GLY A 244 0.75 1.84 16.77
C GLY A 244 1.91 0.82 16.76
N GLU A 245 2.10 0.09 15.66
CA GLU A 245 3.20 -0.88 15.51
C GLU A 245 4.58 -0.22 15.63
N GLU A 246 4.72 1.02 15.17
CA GLU A 246 5.95 1.81 15.27
C GLU A 246 6.29 2.23 16.71
N PHE A 247 5.35 2.08 17.63
CA PHE A 247 5.47 2.38 19.05
C PHE A 247 5.34 1.12 19.93
N GLY A 248 5.46 -0.07 19.34
CA GLY A 248 5.48 -1.35 20.04
C GLY A 248 4.09 -1.89 20.40
N LEU A 249 3.01 -1.30 19.91
CA LEU A 249 1.66 -1.85 20.09
C LEU A 249 1.44 -3.05 19.17
N ALA A 250 0.49 -3.91 19.54
CA ALA A 250 0.13 -5.06 18.72
C ALA A 250 -0.44 -4.62 17.36
N SER A 251 -0.14 -5.36 16.30
CA SER A 251 -0.69 -5.08 14.97
C SER A 251 -2.20 -5.09 14.99
N GLY A 252 -2.81 -4.10 14.31
CA GLY A 252 -4.26 -3.92 14.30
C GLY A 252 -4.82 -3.26 15.58
N THR A 253 -3.97 -2.69 16.45
CA THR A 253 -4.45 -1.81 17.50
C THR A 253 -4.86 -0.48 16.86
N SER A 254 -6.16 -0.12 16.92
CA SER A 254 -6.62 1.20 16.48
C SER A 254 -6.10 2.29 17.43
N VAL A 255 -5.46 3.32 16.85
CA VAL A 255 -4.88 4.43 17.61
C VAL A 255 -5.42 5.79 17.13
N THR A 256 -6.68 5.83 16.68
CA THR A 256 -7.32 7.01 16.08
C THR A 256 -7.15 8.24 16.96
N GLY A 257 -7.58 8.21 18.20
CA GLY A 257 -7.53 9.38 19.09
C GLY A 257 -6.10 9.79 19.48
N LYS A 258 -5.22 8.83 19.74
CA LYS A 258 -3.78 9.11 20.00
C LYS A 258 -3.08 9.73 18.80
N MET A 259 -3.43 9.28 17.59
CA MET A 259 -2.92 9.87 16.34
C MET A 259 -3.34 11.33 16.21
N VAL A 260 -4.61 11.66 16.48
CA VAL A 260 -5.11 13.05 16.47
C VAL A 260 -4.36 13.91 17.50
N ALA A 261 -4.23 13.44 18.74
CA ALA A 261 -3.47 14.14 19.78
C ALA A 261 -2.00 14.38 19.37
N ALA A 262 -1.33 13.37 18.81
CA ALA A 262 0.04 13.51 18.32
C ALA A 262 0.16 14.57 17.21
N LEU A 263 -0.76 14.60 16.27
CA LEU A 263 -0.77 15.58 15.18
C LEU A 263 -0.97 17.02 15.70
N ARG A 264 -1.83 17.20 16.69
CA ARG A 264 -1.98 18.52 17.35
C ARG A 264 -0.71 18.94 18.09
N GLN A 265 -0.05 18.01 18.78
CA GLN A 265 1.23 18.31 19.45
C GLN A 265 2.36 18.61 18.46
N LEU A 266 2.31 18.06 17.23
CA LEU A 266 3.24 18.41 16.17
C LEU A 266 3.01 19.82 15.60
N GLY A 267 1.88 20.47 15.92
CA GLY A 267 1.61 21.85 15.55
C GLY A 267 0.66 22.04 14.36
N PHE A 268 -0.05 21.00 13.91
CA PHE A 268 -1.10 21.19 12.91
C PHE A 268 -2.25 22.05 13.46
N SER A 269 -2.69 23.03 12.66
CA SER A 269 -3.75 23.96 13.02
C SER A 269 -5.11 23.26 13.12
N LYS A 270 -5.34 22.25 12.27
CA LYS A 270 -6.51 21.41 12.23
C LYS A 270 -6.16 19.99 11.81
N VAL A 271 -6.85 19.02 12.38
CA VAL A 271 -6.68 17.58 12.10
C VAL A 271 -8.01 17.00 11.68
N PHE A 272 -8.09 16.55 10.44
CA PHE A 272 -9.30 16.03 9.81
C PHE A 272 -9.15 14.55 9.43
N ASP A 273 -10.30 13.91 9.18
CA ASP A 273 -10.37 12.53 8.73
C ASP A 273 -10.58 12.46 7.21
N THR A 274 -9.73 11.75 6.48
CA THR A 274 -9.96 11.47 5.06
C THR A 274 -11.22 10.62 4.84
N ASP A 275 -11.71 9.94 5.89
CA ASP A 275 -12.94 9.13 5.83
C ASP A 275 -14.18 9.99 5.53
N PHE A 276 -14.20 11.28 5.91
CA PHE A 276 -15.17 12.25 5.43
C PHE A 276 -15.19 12.34 3.90
N ALA A 277 -14.02 12.46 3.28
CA ALA A 277 -13.94 12.53 1.82
C ALA A 277 -14.15 11.15 1.17
N ALA A 278 -13.95 10.05 1.90
CA ALA A 278 -14.37 8.72 1.44
C ALA A 278 -15.90 8.62 1.35
N ASP A 279 -16.63 9.16 2.34
CA ASP A 279 -18.08 9.28 2.27
C ASP A 279 -18.52 10.15 1.08
N LEU A 280 -17.83 11.27 0.83
CA LEU A 280 -18.07 12.13 -0.33
C LEU A 280 -17.82 11.39 -1.66
N THR A 281 -16.74 10.59 -1.71
CA THR A 281 -16.43 9.77 -2.88
C THR A 281 -17.54 8.76 -3.18
N ILE A 282 -18.12 8.13 -2.15
CA ILE A 282 -19.25 7.21 -2.33
C ILE A 282 -20.49 7.93 -2.85
N MET A 283 -20.73 9.16 -2.45
CA MET A 283 -21.86 9.92 -3.00
C MET A 283 -21.71 10.20 -4.51
N GLU A 284 -20.50 10.55 -4.95
CA GLU A 284 -20.23 10.81 -6.37
C GLU A 284 -20.10 9.49 -7.17
N GLU A 285 -19.22 8.58 -6.76
CA GLU A 285 -18.96 7.32 -7.47
C GLU A 285 -20.18 6.38 -7.47
N GLY A 286 -20.91 6.32 -6.35
CA GLY A 286 -22.18 5.59 -6.25
C GLY A 286 -23.27 6.16 -7.16
N SER A 287 -23.37 7.48 -7.25
CA SER A 287 -24.31 8.15 -8.17
C SER A 287 -23.93 7.92 -9.64
N GLU A 288 -22.64 7.96 -9.95
CA GLU A 288 -22.11 7.63 -11.28
C GLU A 288 -22.42 6.17 -11.66
N LEU A 289 -22.18 5.22 -10.75
CA LEU A 289 -22.49 3.80 -10.94
C LEU A 289 -23.99 3.60 -11.24
N LEU A 290 -24.86 4.18 -10.42
CA LEU A 290 -26.31 4.06 -10.62
C LEU A 290 -26.76 4.69 -11.95
N GLY A 291 -26.20 5.84 -12.31
CA GLY A 291 -26.48 6.50 -13.59
C GLY A 291 -26.04 5.66 -14.79
N ARG A 292 -24.83 5.10 -14.75
CA ARG A 292 -24.32 4.20 -15.81
C ARG A 292 -25.12 2.90 -15.88
N LEU A 293 -25.46 2.28 -14.75
CA LEU A 293 -26.24 1.06 -14.68
C LEU A 293 -27.66 1.27 -15.28
N THR A 294 -28.34 2.36 -14.92
CA THR A 294 -29.66 2.69 -15.45
C THR A 294 -29.64 2.81 -16.96
N LYS A 295 -28.74 3.61 -17.52
CA LYS A 295 -28.58 3.76 -18.98
C LYS A 295 -28.27 2.44 -19.68
N TYR A 296 -27.39 1.62 -19.08
CA TYR A 296 -27.06 0.30 -19.62
C TYR A 296 -28.30 -0.62 -19.68
N LEU A 297 -29.11 -0.64 -18.61
CA LEU A 297 -30.35 -1.43 -18.57
C LEU A 297 -31.41 -0.91 -19.55
N GLU A 298 -31.41 0.38 -19.87
CA GLU A 298 -32.26 1.01 -20.90
C GLU A 298 -31.75 0.72 -22.32
N GLY A 299 -30.60 0.07 -22.47
CA GLY A 299 -30.02 -0.32 -23.76
C GLY A 299 -29.16 0.76 -24.42
N ASP A 300 -28.72 1.77 -23.70
CA ASP A 300 -27.81 2.81 -24.19
C ASP A 300 -26.41 2.21 -24.44
N LYS A 301 -26.05 2.08 -25.73
CA LYS A 301 -24.78 1.51 -26.16
C LYS A 301 -23.56 2.44 -25.97
N SER A 302 -23.79 3.70 -25.61
CA SER A 302 -22.71 4.65 -25.34
C SER A 302 -22.06 4.41 -23.97
N VAL A 303 -22.76 3.68 -23.09
CA VAL A 303 -22.29 3.38 -21.74
C VAL A 303 -21.59 2.03 -21.72
N ARG A 304 -20.37 2.00 -21.20
CA ARG A 304 -19.58 0.77 -21.01
C ARG A 304 -19.59 0.37 -19.53
N LEU A 305 -19.77 -0.90 -19.28
CA LEU A 305 -19.55 -1.54 -17.98
C LEU A 305 -18.39 -2.55 -18.09
N PRO A 306 -17.74 -2.89 -16.98
CA PRO A 306 -17.96 -2.44 -15.59
C PRO A 306 -17.47 -1.02 -15.34
N ILE A 307 -18.00 -0.32 -14.33
CA ILE A 307 -17.30 0.83 -13.75
C ILE A 307 -16.16 0.33 -12.86
N LEU A 308 -14.99 0.97 -12.92
CA LEU A 308 -13.82 0.64 -12.09
C LEU A 308 -13.62 1.75 -11.05
N THR A 309 -13.40 1.38 -9.78
CA THR A 309 -13.10 2.39 -8.74
C THR A 309 -11.80 3.14 -9.03
N SER A 310 -11.69 4.41 -8.67
CA SER A 310 -10.59 5.30 -9.06
C SER A 310 -9.75 5.85 -7.90
N CYS A 311 -10.02 5.47 -6.66
CA CYS A 311 -9.39 6.03 -5.47
C CYS A 311 -7.89 5.69 -5.31
N CYS A 312 -7.36 4.69 -6.01
CA CYS A 312 -5.97 4.22 -5.89
C CYS A 312 -5.06 4.77 -7.01
N PRO A 313 -4.17 5.74 -6.75
CA PRO A 313 -3.37 6.39 -7.80
C PRO A 313 -2.33 5.48 -8.45
N ALA A 314 -1.84 4.44 -7.76
CA ALA A 314 -0.93 3.47 -8.36
C ALA A 314 -1.65 2.59 -9.38
N TRP A 315 -2.90 2.24 -9.13
CA TRP A 315 -3.78 1.55 -10.06
C TRP A 315 -4.10 2.44 -11.26
N VAL A 316 -4.49 3.69 -11.02
CA VAL A 316 -4.78 4.67 -12.09
C VAL A 316 -3.56 4.86 -12.99
N ASN A 317 -2.37 5.06 -12.42
CA ASN A 317 -1.15 5.21 -13.21
C ASN A 317 -0.80 3.94 -14.01
N PHE A 318 -1.01 2.75 -13.43
CA PHE A 318 -0.87 1.48 -14.14
C PHE A 318 -1.82 1.39 -15.35
N PHE A 319 -3.06 1.83 -15.16
CA PHE A 319 -4.08 1.80 -16.19
C PHE A 319 -3.78 2.77 -17.35
N GLU A 320 -3.34 3.98 -17.02
CA GLU A 320 -2.93 5.00 -17.99
C GLU A 320 -1.76 4.55 -18.87
N HIS A 321 -0.83 3.74 -18.34
CA HIS A 321 0.29 3.17 -19.12
C HIS A 321 -0.10 1.93 -19.91
N GLN A 322 -0.80 0.98 -19.31
CA GLN A 322 -0.94 -0.37 -19.83
C GLN A 322 -2.27 -0.63 -20.57
N PHE A 323 -3.29 0.22 -20.34
CA PHE A 323 -4.64 0.07 -20.86
C PHE A 323 -5.23 1.36 -21.43
N PRO A 324 -4.49 2.11 -22.29
CA PRO A 324 -4.92 3.42 -22.79
C PRO A 324 -6.14 3.34 -23.71
N ASP A 325 -6.51 2.16 -24.18
CA ASP A 325 -7.68 1.88 -25.01
C ASP A 325 -9.01 1.82 -24.22
N MET A 326 -8.95 1.94 -22.90
CA MET A 326 -10.12 1.80 -22.01
C MET A 326 -10.27 2.96 -21.01
N LEU A 327 -9.71 4.14 -21.27
CA LEU A 327 -9.69 5.28 -20.33
C LEU A 327 -11.07 5.85 -19.97
N ASP A 328 -12.11 5.45 -20.69
CA ASP A 328 -13.52 5.80 -20.45
C ASP A 328 -14.23 4.90 -19.42
N ILE A 329 -13.61 3.80 -19.00
CA ILE A 329 -14.21 2.80 -18.12
C ILE A 329 -14.15 3.18 -16.63
N PRO A 330 -13.02 3.66 -16.07
CA PRO A 330 -12.96 4.02 -14.67
C PRO A 330 -13.97 5.09 -14.26
N SER A 331 -14.33 5.11 -12.99
CA SER A 331 -15.06 6.23 -12.40
C SER A 331 -14.28 7.52 -12.58
N THR A 332 -14.97 8.60 -12.88
CA THR A 332 -14.36 9.93 -13.00
C THR A 332 -14.16 10.59 -11.64
N ALA A 333 -14.66 10.02 -10.56
CA ALA A 333 -14.51 10.53 -9.20
C ALA A 333 -13.02 10.62 -8.81
N ARG A 334 -12.60 11.75 -8.23
CA ARG A 334 -11.26 11.90 -7.65
C ARG A 334 -11.10 10.99 -6.44
N SER A 335 -9.87 10.70 -6.05
CA SER A 335 -9.63 9.98 -4.80
C SER A 335 -10.08 10.80 -3.57
N PRO A 336 -10.42 10.13 -2.44
CA PRO A 336 -10.74 10.84 -1.19
C PRO A 336 -9.70 11.87 -0.78
N GLN A 337 -8.39 11.59 -1.00
CA GLN A 337 -7.33 12.56 -0.75
C GLN A 337 -7.54 13.86 -1.53
N GLN A 338 -7.82 13.76 -2.82
CA GLN A 338 -7.96 14.93 -3.69
C GLN A 338 -9.32 15.63 -3.50
N MET A 339 -10.38 14.86 -3.24
CA MET A 339 -11.67 15.45 -2.88
C MET A 339 -11.56 16.28 -1.60
N PHE A 340 -10.91 15.74 -0.56
CA PHE A 340 -10.64 16.49 0.67
C PHE A 340 -9.87 17.78 0.36
N GLY A 341 -8.77 17.68 -0.39
CA GLY A 341 -7.93 18.84 -0.73
C GLY A 341 -8.71 19.93 -1.47
N SER A 342 -9.50 19.54 -2.46
CA SER A 342 -10.36 20.45 -3.23
C SER A 342 -11.36 21.17 -2.34
N ILE A 343 -12.09 20.44 -1.48
CA ILE A 343 -13.06 21.02 -0.54
C ILE A 343 -12.38 21.89 0.54
N ALA A 344 -11.22 21.47 1.05
CA ALA A 344 -10.47 22.26 2.02
C ALA A 344 -9.96 23.59 1.44
N LYS A 345 -9.45 23.56 0.20
CA LYS A 345 -8.91 24.73 -0.50
C LYS A 345 -9.98 25.67 -1.09
N THR A 346 -11.24 25.23 -1.13
CA THR A 346 -12.37 26.03 -1.60
C THR A 346 -13.34 26.34 -0.46
N PHE A 347 -14.26 25.45 -0.16
CA PHE A 347 -15.32 25.63 0.82
C PHE A 347 -14.82 25.99 2.23
N TRP A 348 -13.87 25.21 2.77
CA TRP A 348 -13.37 25.44 4.12
C TRP A 348 -12.48 26.69 4.21
N ALA A 349 -11.59 26.90 3.23
CA ALA A 349 -10.73 28.08 3.17
C ALA A 349 -11.56 29.38 3.08
N GLU A 350 -12.63 29.39 2.29
CA GLU A 350 -13.55 30.51 2.19
C GLU A 350 -14.26 30.80 3.52
N LYS A 351 -14.81 29.75 4.19
CA LYS A 351 -15.44 29.89 5.51
C LYS A 351 -14.50 30.42 6.58
N MET A 352 -13.22 30.04 6.50
CA MET A 352 -12.19 30.45 7.46
C MET A 352 -11.50 31.76 7.07
N ASN A 353 -11.85 32.34 5.91
CA ASN A 353 -11.23 33.52 5.34
C ASN A 353 -9.70 33.39 5.21
N ILE A 354 -9.24 32.21 4.76
CA ILE A 354 -7.81 31.90 4.54
C ILE A 354 -7.56 31.91 3.02
N PRO A 355 -6.63 32.74 2.53
CA PRO A 355 -6.20 32.70 1.13
C PRO A 355 -5.65 31.32 0.76
N ARG A 356 -6.02 30.81 -0.45
CA ARG A 356 -5.65 29.48 -0.92
C ARG A 356 -4.14 29.22 -0.82
N GLU A 357 -3.31 30.19 -1.19
CA GLU A 357 -1.85 30.11 -1.18
C GLU A 357 -1.25 30.05 0.24
N ASN A 358 -2.00 30.44 1.27
CA ASN A 358 -1.60 30.40 2.67
C ASN A 358 -2.07 29.12 3.37
N LEU A 359 -2.96 28.36 2.76
CA LEU A 359 -3.44 27.09 3.28
C LEU A 359 -2.58 25.94 2.74
N ILE A 360 -1.89 25.25 3.63
CA ILE A 360 -1.13 24.03 3.33
C ILE A 360 -1.96 22.81 3.76
N VAL A 361 -2.36 22.02 2.79
CA VAL A 361 -3.05 20.75 3.02
C VAL A 361 -2.06 19.61 2.94
N VAL A 362 -1.88 18.90 4.05
CA VAL A 362 -1.02 17.73 4.16
C VAL A 362 -1.88 16.48 4.30
N SER A 363 -1.48 15.38 3.69
CA SER A 363 -2.14 14.10 3.89
C SER A 363 -1.21 13.08 4.55
N ILE A 364 -1.73 12.31 5.51
CA ILE A 364 -1.05 11.16 6.09
C ILE A 364 -1.62 9.91 5.43
N MET A 365 -0.78 9.20 4.65
CA MET A 365 -1.24 8.13 3.79
C MET A 365 -0.45 6.83 3.98
N PRO A 366 -1.08 5.67 3.89
CA PRO A 366 -0.40 4.37 3.90
C PRO A 366 0.36 4.10 2.59
N CYS A 367 0.35 5.02 1.65
CA CYS A 367 0.61 4.84 0.24
C CYS A 367 1.70 5.80 -0.26
N LEU A 368 2.65 5.31 -1.05
CA LEU A 368 3.66 6.17 -1.67
C LEU A 368 3.18 6.81 -2.99
N ALA A 369 2.27 6.15 -3.71
CA ALA A 369 1.69 6.73 -4.92
C ALA A 369 0.85 7.99 -4.65
N LYS A 370 0.38 8.19 -3.41
CA LYS A 370 -0.31 9.42 -3.00
C LYS A 370 0.61 10.65 -3.05
N LYS A 371 1.94 10.47 -2.89
CA LYS A 371 2.93 11.53 -3.12
C LYS A 371 3.00 11.93 -4.60
N TYR A 372 2.96 10.96 -5.51
CA TYR A 372 2.87 11.19 -6.95
C TYR A 372 1.54 11.86 -7.31
N GLU A 373 0.42 11.42 -6.75
CA GLU A 373 -0.90 11.99 -7.01
C GLU A 373 -0.97 13.50 -6.69
N CYS A 374 -0.34 13.95 -5.59
CA CYS A 374 -0.26 15.37 -5.25
C CYS A 374 0.45 16.24 -6.30
N ASN A 375 1.26 15.64 -7.18
CA ASN A 375 2.02 16.36 -8.21
C ASN A 375 1.33 16.35 -9.59
N ARG A 376 0.21 15.66 -9.77
CA ARG A 376 -0.54 15.64 -11.03
C ARG A 376 -1.13 17.02 -11.32
N ASP A 377 -1.03 17.46 -12.58
CA ASP A 377 -1.40 18.83 -12.96
C ASP A 377 -2.90 19.09 -12.90
N GLU A 378 -3.74 18.07 -13.15
CA GLU A 378 -5.20 18.16 -13.06
C GLU A 378 -5.72 18.42 -11.64
N PHE A 379 -4.87 18.33 -10.62
CA PHE A 379 -5.20 18.63 -9.22
C PHE A 379 -4.58 19.94 -8.74
N LYS A 380 -4.25 20.83 -9.67
CA LYS A 380 -3.70 22.15 -9.38
C LYS A 380 -4.62 23.25 -9.92
N VAL A 381 -4.73 24.33 -9.19
CA VAL A 381 -5.39 25.58 -9.64
C VAL A 381 -4.33 26.66 -9.66
N ASP A 382 -4.05 27.21 -10.83
CA ASP A 382 -2.99 28.22 -11.05
C ASP A 382 -1.61 27.78 -10.50
N GLY A 383 -1.33 26.49 -10.60
CA GLY A 383 -0.08 25.89 -10.12
C GLY A 383 -0.04 25.53 -8.62
N ASP A 384 -1.05 25.95 -7.83
CA ASP A 384 -1.18 25.57 -6.42
C ASP A 384 -1.98 24.26 -6.29
N PRO A 385 -1.40 23.18 -5.73
CA PRO A 385 -2.06 21.89 -5.63
C PRO A 385 -3.15 21.88 -4.57
N ASP A 386 -4.21 21.10 -4.80
CA ASP A 386 -5.29 20.86 -3.82
C ASP A 386 -4.74 20.20 -2.54
N VAL A 387 -3.81 19.26 -2.69
CA VAL A 387 -3.03 18.68 -1.57
C VAL A 387 -1.56 19.00 -1.81
N ASN A 388 -0.96 19.74 -0.90
CA ASN A 388 0.39 20.27 -1.11
C ASN A 388 1.47 19.19 -1.10
N TYR A 389 1.32 18.16 -0.25
CA TYR A 389 2.14 16.94 -0.23
C TYR A 389 1.57 15.90 0.73
N SER A 390 2.05 14.69 0.56
CA SER A 390 1.71 13.54 1.40
C SER A 390 2.92 13.05 2.18
N ILE A 391 2.71 12.61 3.43
CA ILE A 391 3.69 11.84 4.21
C ILE A 391 3.12 10.45 4.51
N SER A 392 4.02 9.47 4.64
CA SER A 392 3.65 8.10 4.93
C SER A 392 3.39 7.87 6.42
N THR A 393 2.79 6.73 6.77
CA THR A 393 2.65 6.31 8.19
C THR A 393 4.01 6.23 8.88
N ARG A 394 5.06 5.73 8.18
CA ARG A 394 6.42 5.67 8.73
C ARG A 394 7.05 7.04 8.94
N GLU A 395 6.83 7.99 8.00
CA GLU A 395 7.30 9.37 8.15
C GLU A 395 6.62 10.05 9.35
N LEU A 396 5.30 9.85 9.54
CA LEU A 396 4.59 10.34 10.73
C LEU A 396 5.18 9.76 12.01
N ALA A 397 5.38 8.45 12.08
CA ALA A 397 6.01 7.81 13.24
C ALA A 397 7.40 8.38 13.53
N SER A 398 8.21 8.62 12.50
CA SER A 398 9.52 9.25 12.63
C SER A 398 9.43 10.68 13.19
N LEU A 399 8.46 11.47 12.72
CA LEU A 399 8.23 12.84 13.25
C LEU A 399 7.84 12.82 14.71
N ILE A 400 6.91 11.94 15.11
CA ILE A 400 6.48 11.78 16.50
C ILE A 400 7.68 11.43 17.41
N LYS A 401 8.51 10.46 16.96
CA LYS A 401 9.74 10.07 17.67
C LYS A 401 10.74 11.24 17.75
N ARG A 402 10.96 11.98 16.64
CA ARG A 402 11.85 13.17 16.61
C ARG A 402 11.38 14.31 17.50
N ALA A 403 10.07 14.50 17.62
CA ALA A 403 9.48 15.48 18.52
C ALA A 403 9.49 15.04 20.00
N ASN A 404 10.01 13.84 20.28
CA ASN A 404 10.04 13.24 21.62
C ASN A 404 8.65 13.17 22.28
N ILE A 405 7.60 12.90 21.47
CA ILE A 405 6.24 12.71 21.95
C ILE A 405 6.10 11.28 22.44
N ASP A 406 5.70 11.11 23.69
CA ASP A 406 5.36 9.79 24.25
C ASP A 406 4.00 9.35 23.77
N PHE A 407 3.99 8.73 22.57
CA PHE A 407 2.77 8.34 21.85
C PHE A 407 1.84 7.44 22.67
N ASN A 408 2.41 6.53 23.47
CA ASN A 408 1.61 5.55 24.21
C ASN A 408 0.85 6.20 25.38
N SER A 409 1.36 7.32 25.94
CA SER A 409 0.72 8.05 27.03
C SER A 409 -0.28 9.11 26.59
N LEU A 410 -0.39 9.38 25.28
CA LEU A 410 -1.32 10.41 24.77
C LEU A 410 -2.78 10.07 25.11
N PRO A 411 -3.59 11.08 25.44
CA PRO A 411 -5.04 10.92 25.50
C PRO A 411 -5.63 10.68 24.11
N ASP A 412 -6.81 10.11 24.06
CA ASP A 412 -7.58 10.07 22.83
C ASP A 412 -8.28 11.41 22.60
N GLU A 413 -8.15 11.95 21.38
CA GLU A 413 -8.78 13.18 20.94
C GLU A 413 -9.58 12.96 19.65
N ASP A 414 -10.62 13.78 19.43
CA ASP A 414 -11.48 13.71 18.25
C ASP A 414 -10.95 14.58 17.11
N PHE A 415 -11.32 14.24 15.89
CA PHE A 415 -11.06 15.07 14.71
C PHE A 415 -11.78 16.43 14.79
N ASP A 416 -11.27 17.40 14.03
CA ASP A 416 -11.88 18.73 13.94
C ASP A 416 -13.07 18.73 12.96
N HIS A 417 -14.12 19.51 13.27
CA HIS A 417 -15.26 19.73 12.39
C HIS A 417 -15.06 20.99 11.51
N PRO A 418 -15.75 21.07 10.35
CA PRO A 418 -16.81 20.17 9.82
C PRO A 418 -16.28 19.02 8.94
N LEU A 419 -14.99 18.95 8.59
CA LEU A 419 -14.43 17.96 7.66
C LEU A 419 -13.85 16.71 8.36
N GLY A 420 -14.23 16.46 9.60
CA GLY A 420 -13.72 15.32 10.39
C GLY A 420 -14.81 14.33 10.78
N GLU A 421 -16.10 14.63 10.56
CA GLU A 421 -17.16 13.66 10.78
C GLU A 421 -17.17 12.62 9.66
N SER A 422 -17.21 11.34 10.04
CA SER A 422 -17.14 10.23 9.10
C SER A 422 -17.99 9.05 9.53
N THR A 423 -18.42 8.25 8.54
CA THR A 423 -19.18 7.03 8.81
C THR A 423 -18.26 5.80 8.82
N GLY A 424 -18.78 4.66 9.28
CA GLY A 424 -18.08 3.39 9.18
C GLY A 424 -17.79 2.98 7.73
N ALA A 425 -18.59 3.43 6.76
CA ALA A 425 -18.33 3.21 5.34
C ALA A 425 -17.01 3.86 4.88
N GLY A 426 -16.68 5.07 5.37
CA GLY A 426 -15.39 5.71 5.09
C GLY A 426 -14.21 4.94 5.68
N VAL A 427 -14.34 4.44 6.91
CA VAL A 427 -13.29 3.68 7.61
C VAL A 427 -12.85 2.44 6.84
N ILE A 428 -13.79 1.66 6.30
CA ILE A 428 -13.47 0.38 5.62
C ILE A 428 -12.77 0.55 4.27
N PHE A 429 -12.65 1.76 3.71
CA PHE A 429 -11.87 2.05 2.49
C PHE A 429 -10.41 1.57 2.58
N GLY A 430 -9.87 1.44 3.78
CA GLY A 430 -8.52 0.95 4.01
C GLY A 430 -8.30 -0.53 3.68
N ALA A 431 -9.36 -1.33 3.59
CA ALA A 431 -9.32 -2.76 3.34
C ALA A 431 -9.80 -3.12 1.93
N SER A 432 -9.27 -4.19 1.33
CA SER A 432 -9.78 -4.71 0.05
C SER A 432 -11.22 -5.19 0.17
N GLY A 433 -12.08 -4.72 -0.72
CA GLY A 433 -13.53 -4.92 -0.70
C GLY A 433 -14.30 -3.82 0.06
N GLY A 434 -13.59 -2.96 0.79
CA GLY A 434 -14.22 -1.93 1.63
C GLY A 434 -14.86 -0.81 0.84
N VAL A 435 -14.26 -0.38 -0.28
CA VAL A 435 -14.86 0.63 -1.17
C VAL A 435 -16.13 0.08 -1.81
N MET A 436 -16.08 -1.14 -2.31
CA MET A 436 -17.24 -1.81 -2.89
C MET A 436 -18.35 -1.98 -1.85
N GLU A 437 -18.01 -2.41 -0.63
CA GLU A 437 -18.99 -2.54 0.45
C GLU A 437 -19.65 -1.19 0.80
N ALA A 438 -18.86 -0.13 0.93
CA ALA A 438 -19.36 1.22 1.18
C ALA A 438 -20.31 1.70 0.07
N ALA A 439 -19.92 1.47 -1.19
CA ALA A 439 -20.74 1.79 -2.36
C ALA A 439 -22.06 1.01 -2.37
N LEU A 440 -22.03 -0.29 -2.07
CA LEU A 440 -23.22 -1.14 -2.02
C LEU A 440 -24.19 -0.73 -0.91
N ARG A 441 -23.68 -0.34 0.27
CA ARG A 441 -24.52 0.16 1.38
C ARG A 441 -25.35 1.38 0.96
N THR A 442 -24.73 2.34 0.26
CA THR A 442 -25.38 3.57 -0.20
C THR A 442 -26.23 3.33 -1.46
N ALA A 443 -25.69 2.65 -2.46
CA ALA A 443 -26.40 2.38 -3.72
C ALA A 443 -27.68 1.57 -3.50
N TYR A 444 -27.69 0.61 -2.57
CA TYR A 444 -28.90 -0.14 -2.23
C TYR A 444 -30.05 0.78 -1.81
N GLU A 445 -29.83 1.66 -0.83
CA GLU A 445 -30.88 2.54 -0.30
C GLU A 445 -31.30 3.61 -1.31
N LEU A 446 -30.35 4.21 -2.03
CA LEU A 446 -30.66 5.21 -3.06
C LEU A 446 -31.44 4.61 -4.24
N TYR A 447 -31.13 3.39 -4.67
CA TYR A 447 -31.82 2.74 -5.79
C TYR A 447 -33.18 2.16 -5.39
N THR A 448 -33.24 1.47 -4.25
CA THR A 448 -34.45 0.75 -3.84
C THR A 448 -35.45 1.60 -3.06
N GLN A 449 -35.01 2.76 -2.54
CA GLN A 449 -35.73 3.60 -1.59
C GLN A 449 -36.21 2.83 -0.34
N LYS A 450 -35.49 1.75 0.02
CA LYS A 450 -35.75 0.90 1.18
C LYS A 450 -34.54 0.88 2.08
N LYS A 451 -34.78 0.92 3.40
CA LYS A 451 -33.72 0.82 4.39
C LYS A 451 -33.05 -0.55 4.32
N LEU A 452 -31.74 -0.56 4.41
CA LEU A 452 -30.94 -1.79 4.41
C LEU A 452 -30.95 -2.43 5.80
N ASP A 453 -31.54 -3.61 5.93
CA ASP A 453 -31.68 -4.32 7.21
C ASP A 453 -30.33 -4.86 7.72
N LYS A 454 -29.48 -5.40 6.82
CA LYS A 454 -28.15 -5.91 7.13
C LYS A 454 -27.10 -5.11 6.36
N VAL A 455 -26.30 -4.32 7.09
CA VAL A 455 -25.33 -3.38 6.51
C VAL A 455 -24.05 -4.09 6.02
N ASP A 456 -23.75 -5.30 6.52
CA ASP A 456 -22.52 -6.04 6.23
C ASP A 456 -22.67 -6.90 4.96
N PHE A 457 -21.84 -6.63 3.96
CA PHE A 457 -21.71 -7.43 2.73
C PHE A 457 -20.48 -8.33 2.82
N GLU A 458 -20.55 -9.39 3.62
CA GLU A 458 -19.43 -10.30 3.88
C GLU A 458 -18.84 -10.93 2.62
N ALA A 459 -19.65 -11.11 1.55
CA ALA A 459 -19.22 -11.69 0.29
C ALA A 459 -18.12 -10.89 -0.44
N VAL A 460 -17.98 -9.60 -0.14
CA VAL A 460 -16.93 -8.74 -0.72
C VAL A 460 -15.70 -8.59 0.18
N ARG A 461 -15.73 -9.09 1.42
CA ARG A 461 -14.63 -9.02 2.41
C ARG A 461 -13.61 -10.14 2.20
N GLY A 462 -12.41 -9.98 2.73
CA GLY A 462 -11.36 -11.00 2.77
C GLY A 462 -10.10 -10.63 1.99
N LEU A 463 -9.09 -11.50 2.05
CA LEU A 463 -7.78 -11.31 1.41
C LEU A 463 -7.57 -12.25 0.20
N GLU A 464 -8.63 -12.81 -0.37
CA GLU A 464 -8.52 -13.55 -1.63
C GLU A 464 -8.12 -12.58 -2.75
N ASN A 465 -7.26 -13.05 -3.63
CA ASN A 465 -6.64 -12.25 -4.69
C ASN A 465 -7.66 -11.59 -5.63
N ILE A 466 -8.69 -12.34 -6.04
CA ILE A 466 -9.85 -11.87 -6.80
C ILE A 466 -11.09 -12.46 -6.14
N LYS A 467 -12.06 -11.60 -5.82
CA LYS A 467 -13.38 -12.01 -5.30
C LYS A 467 -14.47 -11.62 -6.27
N LYS A 468 -15.50 -12.43 -6.32
CA LYS A 468 -16.72 -12.22 -7.10
C LYS A 468 -17.92 -12.30 -6.18
N ALA A 469 -18.82 -11.34 -6.26
CA ALA A 469 -20.08 -11.38 -5.54
C ALA A 469 -21.23 -10.94 -6.45
N THR A 470 -22.42 -11.50 -6.23
CA THR A 470 -23.66 -11.06 -6.89
C THR A 470 -24.59 -10.52 -5.83
N ILE A 471 -25.01 -9.29 -5.99
CA ILE A 471 -25.92 -8.57 -5.08
C ILE A 471 -27.23 -8.33 -5.80
N GLU A 472 -28.34 -8.60 -5.15
CA GLU A 472 -29.66 -8.33 -5.71
C GLU A 472 -30.17 -6.94 -5.28
N LEU A 473 -30.42 -6.08 -6.26
CA LEU A 473 -30.96 -4.74 -6.10
C LEU A 473 -32.34 -4.66 -6.75
N ASN A 474 -33.41 -4.87 -5.97
CA ASN A 474 -34.80 -4.76 -6.43
C ASN A 474 -35.10 -5.55 -7.73
N GLY A 475 -34.62 -6.82 -7.80
CA GLY A 475 -34.79 -7.71 -8.96
C GLY A 475 -33.67 -7.60 -10.02
N VAL A 476 -32.77 -6.63 -9.91
CA VAL A 476 -31.56 -6.51 -10.75
C VAL A 476 -30.38 -7.21 -10.07
N LYS A 477 -29.73 -8.14 -10.76
CA LYS A 477 -28.50 -8.78 -10.27
C LYS A 477 -27.29 -7.93 -10.63
N LEU A 478 -26.64 -7.39 -9.62
CA LEU A 478 -25.38 -6.64 -9.75
C LEU A 478 -24.19 -7.58 -9.47
N ASN A 479 -23.41 -7.90 -10.49
CA ASN A 479 -22.17 -8.65 -10.34
C ASN A 479 -21.02 -7.69 -10.06
N VAL A 480 -20.32 -7.92 -8.95
CA VAL A 480 -19.19 -7.09 -8.53
C VAL A 480 -17.92 -7.91 -8.43
N GLY A 481 -16.81 -7.29 -8.80
CA GLY A 481 -15.47 -7.84 -8.69
C GLY A 481 -14.62 -7.05 -7.71
N ILE A 482 -13.74 -7.72 -6.98
CA ILE A 482 -12.75 -7.07 -6.11
C ILE A 482 -11.38 -7.68 -6.43
N ALA A 483 -10.39 -6.84 -6.73
CA ALA A 483 -9.02 -7.27 -6.93
C ALA A 483 -8.03 -6.41 -6.13
N HIS A 484 -7.07 -7.07 -5.51
CA HIS A 484 -5.91 -6.38 -4.93
C HIS A 484 -4.60 -6.96 -5.48
N GLY A 485 -3.59 -6.08 -5.64
CA GLY A 485 -2.38 -6.38 -6.43
C GLY A 485 -2.63 -6.15 -7.93
N LEU A 486 -1.72 -5.43 -8.58
CA LEU A 486 -1.90 -5.04 -10.00
C LEU A 486 -1.88 -6.24 -10.95
N GLY A 487 -1.21 -7.34 -10.59
CA GLY A 487 -1.27 -8.59 -11.36
C GLY A 487 -2.69 -9.18 -11.43
N ASN A 488 -3.44 -9.11 -10.34
CA ASN A 488 -4.85 -9.53 -10.32
C ASN A 488 -5.75 -8.53 -11.06
N ALA A 489 -5.46 -7.22 -10.93
CA ALA A 489 -6.13 -6.20 -11.71
C ALA A 489 -5.95 -6.42 -13.22
N ARG A 490 -4.72 -6.70 -13.67
CA ARG A 490 -4.41 -7.02 -15.07
C ARG A 490 -5.29 -8.13 -15.60
N ARG A 491 -5.46 -9.21 -14.85
CA ARG A 491 -6.29 -10.35 -15.29
C ARG A 491 -7.75 -9.94 -15.53
N LEU A 492 -8.33 -9.14 -14.63
CA LEU A 492 -9.70 -8.64 -14.82
C LEU A 492 -9.80 -7.66 -16.00
N LEU A 493 -8.78 -6.83 -16.21
CA LEU A 493 -8.75 -5.88 -17.33
C LEU A 493 -8.63 -6.58 -18.68
N GLU A 494 -7.86 -7.65 -18.76
CA GLU A 494 -7.76 -8.48 -19.94
C GLU A 494 -9.10 -9.16 -20.26
N GLU A 495 -9.81 -9.67 -19.23
CA GLU A 495 -11.19 -10.19 -19.39
C GLU A 495 -12.16 -9.12 -19.92
N ILE A 496 -12.05 -7.86 -19.46
CA ILE A 496 -12.86 -6.74 -19.96
C ILE A 496 -12.52 -6.43 -21.42
N ARG A 497 -11.22 -6.32 -21.74
CA ARG A 497 -10.72 -6.04 -23.09
C ARG A 497 -11.17 -7.09 -24.11
N GLU A 498 -11.23 -8.35 -23.70
CA GLU A 498 -11.69 -9.48 -24.49
C GLU A 498 -13.23 -9.59 -24.57
N GLY A 499 -13.98 -8.72 -23.90
CA GLY A 499 -15.44 -8.74 -23.86
C GLY A 499 -16.03 -9.93 -23.08
N LYS A 500 -15.26 -10.53 -22.20
CA LYS A 500 -15.64 -11.69 -21.38
C LYS A 500 -16.11 -11.32 -19.97
N SER A 501 -16.03 -10.05 -19.60
CA SER A 501 -16.40 -9.59 -18.26
C SER A 501 -17.91 -9.62 -18.04
N GLU A 502 -18.35 -10.21 -16.94
CA GLU A 502 -19.75 -10.23 -16.50
C GLU A 502 -20.02 -9.22 -15.35
N TYR A 503 -19.00 -8.41 -15.01
CA TYR A 503 -19.10 -7.46 -13.91
C TYR A 503 -19.79 -6.16 -14.31
N HIS A 504 -20.49 -5.57 -13.35
CA HIS A 504 -21.08 -4.23 -13.47
C HIS A 504 -20.21 -3.18 -12.76
N ALA A 505 -19.52 -3.59 -11.69
CA ALA A 505 -18.56 -2.75 -10.97
C ALA A 505 -17.36 -3.58 -10.49
N ILE A 506 -16.16 -3.00 -10.47
CA ILE A 506 -14.95 -3.65 -9.97
C ILE A 506 -14.18 -2.69 -9.07
N GLU A 507 -13.88 -3.14 -7.85
CA GLU A 507 -12.92 -2.47 -6.99
C GLU A 507 -11.50 -2.95 -7.32
N ILE A 508 -10.58 -1.99 -7.51
CA ILE A 508 -9.16 -2.29 -7.75
C ILE A 508 -8.28 -1.55 -6.74
N MET A 509 -7.47 -2.33 -6.01
CA MET A 509 -6.45 -1.85 -5.09
C MET A 509 -5.07 -2.33 -5.56
N ALA A 510 -4.10 -1.43 -5.73
CA ALA A 510 -2.75 -1.81 -6.17
C ALA A 510 -1.97 -2.63 -5.13
N CYS A 511 -2.22 -2.41 -3.84
CA CYS A 511 -1.49 -3.07 -2.78
C CYS A 511 -2.14 -4.38 -2.34
N PRO A 512 -1.36 -5.42 -2.01
CA PRO A 512 -1.89 -6.65 -1.42
C PRO A 512 -2.69 -6.37 -0.14
N GLY A 513 -3.94 -6.85 -0.10
CA GLY A 513 -4.87 -6.64 1.00
C GLY A 513 -5.54 -5.26 1.04
N GLY A 514 -5.22 -4.35 0.13
CA GLY A 514 -5.69 -2.96 0.12
C GLY A 514 -4.69 -1.99 0.76
N CYS A 515 -5.16 -0.83 1.19
CA CYS A 515 -4.32 0.23 1.77
C CYS A 515 -3.61 -0.17 3.08
N ILE A 516 -4.14 -1.15 3.81
CA ILE A 516 -3.48 -1.75 4.99
C ILE A 516 -2.12 -2.38 4.68
N GLY A 517 -1.90 -2.84 3.42
CA GLY A 517 -0.62 -3.33 2.88
C GLY A 517 0.13 -2.29 2.06
N GLY A 518 -0.18 -1.02 2.21
CA GLY A 518 0.39 0.08 1.44
C GLY A 518 1.90 0.24 1.62
N GLY A 519 2.58 0.73 0.57
CA GLY A 519 4.03 0.91 0.55
C GLY A 519 4.58 1.90 1.58
N GLY A 520 3.71 2.73 2.20
CA GLY A 520 4.05 3.68 3.27
C GLY A 520 3.74 3.19 4.70
N GLN A 521 3.14 1.99 4.85
CA GLN A 521 2.83 1.38 6.15
C GLN A 521 4.08 0.79 6.82
N PRO A 522 4.04 0.54 8.14
CA PRO A 522 5.02 -0.30 8.80
C PRO A 522 5.21 -1.62 8.05
N LEU A 523 6.47 -2.07 7.95
CA LEU A 523 6.85 -3.17 7.06
C LEU A 523 6.29 -4.51 7.55
N HIS A 524 5.47 -5.18 6.74
CA HIS A 524 4.89 -6.48 7.08
C HIS A 524 5.70 -7.68 6.56
N HIS A 525 6.72 -7.46 5.72
CA HIS A 525 7.64 -8.50 5.20
C HIS A 525 6.93 -9.74 4.61
N GLY A 526 5.74 -9.56 4.02
CA GLY A 526 4.91 -10.64 3.48
C GLY A 526 4.12 -11.43 4.53
N ASN A 527 4.02 -10.94 5.76
CA ASN A 527 3.22 -11.58 6.81
C ASN A 527 1.74 -11.18 6.67
N SER A 528 0.92 -12.09 6.15
CA SER A 528 -0.52 -11.89 5.95
C SER A 528 -1.31 -11.75 7.25
N GLU A 529 -0.83 -12.32 8.36
CA GLU A 529 -1.52 -12.20 9.67
C GLU A 529 -1.52 -10.75 10.16
N LEU A 530 -0.46 -9.97 9.86
CA LEU A 530 -0.44 -8.53 10.14
C LEU A 530 -1.53 -7.81 9.32
N LEU A 531 -1.67 -8.15 8.04
CA LEU A 531 -2.72 -7.57 7.18
C LEU A 531 -4.12 -7.93 7.69
N LYS A 532 -4.34 -9.18 8.10
CA LYS A 532 -5.61 -9.61 8.70
C LYS A 532 -5.92 -8.86 9.99
N ALA A 533 -4.92 -8.63 10.84
CA ALA A 533 -5.08 -7.88 12.08
C ALA A 533 -5.48 -6.42 11.81
N ARG A 534 -4.79 -5.75 10.89
CA ARG A 534 -5.11 -4.38 10.45
C ARG A 534 -6.51 -4.29 9.83
N THR A 535 -6.89 -5.27 9.00
CA THR A 535 -8.23 -5.36 8.41
C THR A 535 -9.31 -5.48 9.49
N ARG A 536 -9.11 -6.37 10.48
CA ARG A 536 -10.06 -6.53 11.59
C ARG A 536 -10.28 -5.23 12.35
N ALA A 537 -9.21 -4.48 12.61
CA ALA A 537 -9.30 -3.19 13.30
C ALA A 537 -10.22 -2.19 12.57
N LEU A 538 -10.11 -2.08 11.23
CA LEU A 538 -10.97 -1.20 10.45
C LEU A 538 -12.44 -1.63 10.50
N TYR A 539 -12.72 -2.92 10.37
CA TYR A 539 -14.10 -3.43 10.48
C TYR A 539 -14.66 -3.37 11.90
N GLU A 540 -13.82 -3.42 12.94
CA GLU A 540 -14.23 -3.17 14.32
C GLU A 540 -14.58 -1.70 14.54
N GLU A 541 -13.78 -0.78 14.00
CA GLU A 541 -14.07 0.65 14.07
C GLU A 541 -15.37 0.97 13.30
N ASP A 542 -15.59 0.42 12.11
CA ASP A 542 -16.87 0.54 11.37
C ASP A 542 -18.07 0.10 12.23
N ARG A 543 -17.97 -1.08 12.88
CA ARG A 543 -19.07 -1.58 13.73
C ARG A 543 -19.38 -0.68 14.92
N ASN A 544 -18.38 0.02 15.43
CA ASN A 544 -18.51 0.90 16.58
C ASN A 544 -18.98 2.32 16.21
N LYS A 545 -18.94 2.71 14.93
CA LYS A 545 -19.45 4.00 14.47
C LYS A 545 -20.98 4.05 14.54
N PRO A 546 -21.57 5.15 15.00
CA PRO A 546 -23.03 5.32 15.04
C PRO A 546 -23.65 5.40 13.64
N LEU A 547 -22.93 5.96 12.68
CA LEU A 547 -23.31 6.05 11.27
C LEU A 547 -22.42 5.09 10.46
N ARG A 548 -23.03 4.26 9.63
CA ARG A 548 -22.31 3.22 8.87
C ARG A 548 -22.52 3.31 7.36
N LYS A 549 -23.22 4.34 6.89
CA LYS A 549 -23.53 4.57 5.47
C LYS A 549 -23.19 6.01 5.10
N SER A 550 -22.52 6.19 3.99
CA SER A 550 -21.98 7.50 3.58
C SER A 550 -23.04 8.58 3.37
N HIS A 551 -24.21 8.21 2.84
CA HIS A 551 -25.33 9.13 2.62
C HIS A 551 -26.04 9.59 3.91
N GLU A 552 -25.72 8.98 5.06
CA GLU A 552 -26.22 9.39 6.38
C GLU A 552 -25.29 10.42 7.07
N ASN A 553 -24.12 10.73 6.49
CA ASN A 553 -23.18 11.68 7.07
C ASN A 553 -23.75 13.11 7.03
N PRO A 554 -24.02 13.75 8.19
CA PRO A 554 -24.65 15.06 8.23
C PRO A 554 -23.78 16.18 7.64
N ASP A 555 -22.46 16.08 7.76
CA ASP A 555 -21.54 17.07 7.19
C ASP A 555 -21.47 16.96 5.67
N ILE A 556 -21.62 15.76 5.10
CA ILE A 556 -21.74 15.56 3.65
C ILE A 556 -23.06 16.13 3.13
N ILE A 557 -24.18 15.85 3.80
CA ILE A 557 -25.49 16.39 3.44
C ILE A 557 -25.43 17.93 3.41
N LYS A 558 -24.90 18.52 4.48
CA LYS A 558 -24.74 19.98 4.60
C LYS A 558 -23.80 20.56 3.53
N LEU A 559 -22.72 19.86 3.17
CA LEU A 559 -21.80 20.29 2.11
C LEU A 559 -22.52 20.37 0.75
N TYR A 560 -23.39 19.41 0.44
CA TYR A 560 -24.21 19.48 -0.76
C TYR A 560 -25.21 20.63 -0.71
N GLU A 561 -25.95 20.79 0.39
CA GLU A 561 -26.95 21.86 0.55
C GLU A 561 -26.34 23.26 0.46
N GLU A 562 -25.19 23.48 1.10
CA GLU A 562 -24.58 24.81 1.19
C GLU A 562 -23.67 25.15 0.01
N PHE A 563 -23.05 24.16 -0.65
CA PHE A 563 -21.95 24.43 -1.56
C PHE A 563 -21.99 23.67 -2.89
N LEU A 564 -22.17 22.36 -2.88
CA LEU A 564 -22.07 21.52 -4.08
C LEU A 564 -23.38 21.37 -4.85
N GLY A 565 -24.54 21.56 -4.19
CA GLY A 565 -25.87 21.36 -4.74
C GLY A 565 -26.35 19.92 -4.60
N LYS A 566 -26.01 19.04 -5.52
CA LYS A 566 -26.33 17.60 -5.49
C LYS A 566 -25.18 16.79 -6.08
N PRO A 567 -25.11 15.48 -5.80
CA PRO A 567 -24.17 14.60 -6.47
C PRO A 567 -24.25 14.72 -8.01
N MET A 568 -23.10 14.67 -8.68
CA MET A 568 -22.97 14.84 -10.12
C MET A 568 -23.46 16.21 -10.67
N SER A 569 -23.63 17.26 -9.81
CA SER A 569 -23.88 18.62 -10.27
C SER A 569 -22.68 19.18 -11.02
N GLU A 570 -22.86 20.24 -11.80
CA GLU A 570 -21.78 20.91 -12.53
C GLU A 570 -20.63 21.32 -11.58
N LYS A 571 -20.95 21.88 -10.41
CA LYS A 571 -19.97 22.29 -9.40
C LYS A 571 -19.27 21.09 -8.76
N ALA A 572 -20.02 20.03 -8.41
CA ALA A 572 -19.45 18.79 -7.90
C ALA A 572 -18.53 18.14 -8.95
N HIS A 573 -18.96 18.11 -10.21
CA HIS A 573 -18.16 17.57 -11.30
C HIS A 573 -16.84 18.35 -11.48
N HIS A 574 -16.86 19.67 -11.44
CA HIS A 574 -15.67 20.51 -11.54
C HIS A 574 -14.67 20.26 -10.40
N LEU A 575 -15.15 20.13 -9.16
CA LEU A 575 -14.30 20.03 -7.98
C LEU A 575 -13.88 18.60 -7.61
N LEU A 576 -14.73 17.61 -7.92
CA LEU A 576 -14.62 16.25 -7.39
C LEU A 576 -14.37 15.18 -8.47
N HIS A 577 -14.39 15.55 -9.75
CA HIS A 577 -14.14 14.62 -10.86
C HIS A 577 -12.87 14.95 -11.62
N THR A 578 -12.40 13.98 -12.40
CA THR A 578 -11.15 14.06 -13.17
C THR A 578 -11.29 13.25 -14.47
N HIS A 579 -10.25 13.27 -15.27
CA HIS A 579 -10.10 12.46 -16.47
C HIS A 579 -8.71 11.79 -16.48
N TYR A 580 -8.54 10.82 -17.35
CA TYR A 580 -7.33 10.01 -17.43
C TYR A 580 -6.58 10.25 -18.72
N PHE A 581 -5.26 10.04 -18.68
CA PHE A 581 -4.37 10.35 -19.80
C PHE A 581 -3.75 9.08 -20.37
N ASN A 582 -3.59 9.05 -21.70
CA ASN A 582 -2.77 8.03 -22.32
C ASN A 582 -1.29 8.31 -22.03
N LYS A 583 -0.63 7.40 -21.31
CA LYS A 583 0.80 7.44 -20.98
C LYS A 583 1.57 6.27 -21.57
N SER A 584 0.97 5.53 -22.51
CA SER A 584 1.71 4.51 -23.24
C SER A 584 2.83 5.16 -24.05
N ASN A 585 4.06 4.66 -23.89
CA ASN A 585 5.24 5.10 -24.65
C ASN A 585 5.22 4.56 -26.07
#